data_9269847c41a53e53f88df82cac4ee5e8
#
_entry.id   9269847c41a53e53f88df82cac4ee5e8
#
_cell.length_a   1.000
_cell.length_b   1.000
_cell.length_c   1.000
_cell.angle_alpha   90.00
_cell.angle_beta   90.00
_cell.angle_gamma   90.00
#
_symmetry.space_group_name_H-M   'P 1'
#
loop_
_entity.id
_entity.type
_entity.pdbx_description
1 polymer ?
#
loop_
_entity_poly.entity_id
_entity_poly.type
_entity_poly.pdbx_seq_one_letter_code
_entity_poly.pdbx_strand_id
1 'polypeptide(L)' 'TNVETDGKININTAGKDALMTLPGIGESKADAIIAYREAQGKFQNTEELMNIRGIKEGIYNKIKDLIIVG' A
#
# COMPACT_ATOMS: atom_id res chain seq x y z
N THR A 1 11.73 -11.08 2.11
CA THR A 1 11.34 -9.78 2.62
C THR A 1 10.63 -8.97 1.57
N ASN A 2 10.15 -7.83 1.98
CA ASN A 2 9.40 -6.96 1.09
C ASN A 2 10.13 -5.69 0.77
N VAL A 3 11.40 -5.65 1.09
CA VAL A 3 12.19 -4.48 0.79
C VAL A 3 12.37 -4.39 -0.71
N GLU A 4 12.15 -3.22 -1.22
CA GLU A 4 12.20 -3.02 -2.65
C GLU A 4 13.26 -2.00 -2.99
N THR A 5 13.35 -1.71 -4.26
CA THR A 5 14.32 -0.77 -4.76
C THR A 5 14.23 0.53 -4.00
N ASP A 6 15.38 1.03 -3.56
CA ASP A 6 15.48 2.33 -2.87
C ASP A 6 14.75 2.34 -1.53
N GLY A 7 14.53 1.17 -0.95
CA GLY A 7 13.88 1.10 0.35
C GLY A 7 12.39 1.33 0.31
N LYS A 8 11.81 1.44 -0.86
CA LYS A 8 10.37 1.63 -0.98
C LYS A 8 9.64 0.32 -0.77
N ILE A 9 8.39 0.42 -0.40
CA ILE A 9 7.56 -0.73 -0.09
C ILE A 9 6.74 -1.10 -1.32
N ASN A 10 6.86 -2.36 -1.75
CA ASN A 10 6.05 -2.86 -2.86
C ASN A 10 4.70 -3.29 -2.31
N ILE A 11 3.66 -2.54 -2.67
CA ILE A 11 2.33 -2.79 -2.11
C ILE A 11 1.72 -4.10 -2.60
N ASN A 12 2.28 -4.70 -3.63
CA ASN A 12 1.80 -6.00 -4.11
C ASN A 12 2.35 -7.16 -3.32
N THR A 13 3.45 -6.98 -2.64
CA THR A 13 4.11 -8.07 -1.92
C THR A 13 4.25 -7.82 -0.43
N ALA A 14 4.09 -6.59 0.01
CA ALA A 14 4.32 -6.24 1.41
C ALA A 14 3.33 -6.94 2.32
N GLY A 15 3.80 -7.37 3.47
CA GLY A 15 2.94 -7.90 4.49
C GLY A 15 2.33 -6.77 5.32
N LYS A 16 1.48 -7.14 6.25
CA LYS A 16 0.77 -6.16 7.07
C LYS A 16 1.72 -5.26 7.83
N ASP A 17 2.76 -5.86 8.44
CA ASP A 17 3.69 -5.07 9.25
C ASP A 17 4.41 -4.03 8.40
N ALA A 18 4.82 -4.42 7.20
CA ALA A 18 5.51 -3.48 6.33
C ALA A 18 4.60 -2.34 5.92
N LEU A 19 3.35 -2.66 5.59
CA LEU A 19 2.40 -1.63 5.21
C LEU A 19 2.12 -0.67 6.33
N MET A 20 2.13 -1.16 7.56
CA MET A 20 1.85 -0.31 8.72
C MET A 20 2.97 0.66 9.03
N THR A 21 4.14 0.50 8.44
CA THR A 21 5.21 1.47 8.60
C THR A 21 4.95 2.74 7.80
N LEU A 22 4.01 2.69 6.88
CA LEU A 22 3.68 3.87 6.09
C LEU A 22 2.88 4.86 6.93
N PRO A 23 3.17 6.16 6.83
CA PRO A 23 2.43 7.15 7.61
C PRO A 23 0.96 7.14 7.22
N GLY A 24 0.11 7.12 8.23
CA GLY A 24 -1.33 7.12 8.01
C GLY A 24 -1.92 5.76 7.72
N ILE A 25 -1.11 4.73 7.60
CA ILE A 25 -1.58 3.37 7.34
C ILE A 25 -1.52 2.60 8.65
N GLY A 26 -2.66 2.47 9.29
CA GLY A 26 -2.77 1.65 10.48
C GLY A 26 -3.21 0.25 10.13
N GLU A 27 -3.56 -0.52 11.16
CA GLU A 27 -3.93 -1.92 10.98
C GLU A 27 -5.09 -2.09 10.01
N SER A 28 -6.14 -1.28 10.17
CA SER A 28 -7.32 -1.40 9.34
C SER A 28 -7.01 -1.15 7.88
N LYS A 29 -6.20 -0.13 7.62
CA LYS A 29 -5.87 0.20 6.24
C LYS A 29 -4.92 -0.83 5.64
N ALA A 30 -3.99 -1.34 6.43
CA ALA A 30 -3.11 -2.39 5.95
C ALA A 30 -3.91 -3.63 5.59
N ASP A 31 -4.88 -4.01 6.44
CA ASP A 31 -5.74 -5.13 6.13
C ASP A 31 -6.54 -4.89 4.85
N ALA A 32 -7.00 -3.65 4.66
CA ALA A 32 -7.78 -3.32 3.47
C ALA A 32 -6.94 -3.41 2.21
N ILE A 33 -5.68 -3.03 2.28
CA ILE A 33 -4.79 -3.13 1.13
C ILE A 33 -4.59 -4.61 0.76
N ILE A 34 -4.34 -5.44 1.76
CA ILE A 34 -4.13 -6.86 1.52
C ILE A 34 -5.39 -7.51 0.96
N ALA A 35 -6.54 -7.18 1.54
CA ALA A 35 -7.79 -7.73 1.05
C ALA A 35 -8.08 -7.30 -0.38
N TYR A 36 -7.78 -6.05 -0.70
CA TYR A 36 -8.00 -5.55 -2.04
C TYR A 36 -7.18 -6.32 -3.05
N ARG A 37 -5.88 -6.51 -2.76
CA ARG A 37 -5.02 -7.18 -3.75
C ARG A 37 -5.37 -8.65 -3.88
N GLU A 38 -5.91 -9.26 -2.83
CA GLU A 38 -6.33 -10.66 -2.91
C GLU A 38 -7.63 -10.81 -3.69
N ALA A 39 -8.49 -9.82 -3.63
CA ALA A 39 -9.78 -9.88 -4.31
C ALA A 39 -9.69 -9.38 -5.75
N GLN A 40 -8.94 -8.32 -5.97
CA GLN A 40 -8.87 -7.65 -7.27
C GLN A 40 -7.62 -7.98 -8.06
N GLY A 41 -6.67 -8.66 -7.43
CA GLY A 41 -5.40 -8.93 -8.06
C GLY A 41 -4.41 -7.80 -7.79
N LYS A 42 -3.25 -7.89 -8.44
CA LYS A 42 -2.17 -6.94 -8.20
C LYS A 42 -2.60 -5.52 -8.52
N PHE A 43 -2.04 -4.59 -7.75
CA PHE A 43 -2.17 -3.19 -8.11
C PHE A 43 -1.38 -2.93 -9.39
N GLN A 44 -2.00 -2.28 -10.33
CA GLN A 44 -1.32 -1.92 -11.59
C GLN A 44 -0.51 -0.65 -11.42
N ASN A 45 -0.92 0.20 -10.50
CA ASN A 45 -0.18 1.41 -10.17
C ASN A 45 -0.52 1.78 -8.74
N THR A 46 0.28 2.70 -8.18
CA THR A 46 0.09 3.06 -6.77
C THR A 46 -1.18 3.84 -6.54
N GLU A 47 -1.69 4.50 -7.56
CA GLU A 47 -2.91 5.30 -7.41
C GLU A 47 -4.14 4.44 -7.15
N GLU A 48 -4.08 3.16 -7.47
CA GLU A 48 -5.20 2.28 -7.17
C GLU A 48 -5.48 2.17 -5.68
N LEU A 49 -4.52 2.54 -4.84
CA LEU A 49 -4.79 2.56 -3.42
C LEU A 49 -5.95 3.46 -3.06
N MET A 50 -6.17 4.49 -3.84
CA MET A 50 -7.26 5.41 -3.56
C MET A 50 -8.64 4.81 -3.83
N ASN A 51 -8.70 3.64 -4.46
CA ASN A 51 -9.94 2.90 -4.59
C ASN A 51 -10.34 2.22 -3.30
N ILE A 52 -9.43 2.15 -2.35
CA ILE A 52 -9.69 1.48 -1.08
C ILE A 52 -10.36 2.44 -0.14
N ARG A 53 -11.43 1.97 0.50
CA ARG A 53 -12.13 2.79 1.49
C ARG A 53 -11.16 3.17 2.60
N GLY A 54 -11.13 4.44 2.92
CA GLY A 54 -10.26 4.94 3.97
C GLY A 54 -8.93 5.47 3.47
N ILE A 55 -8.55 5.19 2.24
CA ILE A 55 -7.33 5.72 1.67
C ILE A 55 -7.73 6.74 0.62
N LYS A 56 -7.59 7.98 0.97
CA LYS A 56 -7.93 9.10 0.12
C LYS A 56 -6.68 9.83 -0.30
N GLU A 57 -6.88 10.88 -1.06
CA GLU A 57 -5.77 11.65 -1.61
C GLU A 57 -4.81 12.14 -0.53
N GLY A 58 -5.34 12.57 0.61
CA GLY A 58 -4.48 13.06 1.68
C GLY A 58 -3.49 12.02 2.19
N ILE A 59 -3.98 10.81 2.41
CA ILE A 59 -3.11 9.72 2.85
C ILE A 59 -2.20 9.28 1.71
N TYR A 60 -2.76 9.17 0.50
CA TYR A 60 -1.97 8.75 -0.64
C TYR A 60 -0.80 9.70 -0.86
N ASN A 61 -1.02 11.00 -0.74
CA ASN A 61 0.05 11.97 -0.95
C ASN A 61 1.17 11.83 0.08
N LYS A 62 0.87 11.30 1.25
CA LYS A 62 1.90 11.10 2.27
C LYS A 62 2.77 9.89 1.95
N ILE A 63 2.24 8.93 1.23
CA ILE A 63 2.94 7.65 1.05
C ILE A 63 3.37 7.40 -0.38
N LYS A 64 2.91 8.18 -1.33
CA LYS A 64 3.14 7.88 -2.75
C LYS A 64 4.61 7.76 -3.11
N ASP A 65 5.46 8.49 -2.42
CA ASP A 65 6.89 8.45 -2.70
C ASP A 65 7.60 7.33 -1.94
N LEU A 66 6.86 6.61 -1.12
CA LEU A 66 7.41 5.54 -0.28
C LEU A 66 7.02 4.15 -0.78
N ILE A 67 6.24 4.08 -1.83
CA ILE A 67 5.67 2.80 -2.31
C ILE A 67 5.93 2.63 -3.79
N ILE A 68 5.92 1.36 -4.20
CA ILE A 68 6.02 1.00 -5.61
C ILE A 68 5.10 -0.19 -5.87
N VAL A 69 4.90 -0.49 -7.13
CA VAL A 69 4.24 -1.72 -7.57
C VAL A 69 5.21 -2.51 -8.41
N GLY A 70 5.06 -3.81 -8.41
CA GLY A 70 5.97 -4.61 -9.21
C GLY A 70 5.49 -6.00 -9.46
#